data_3ec2a70a60e95c2e01db095d6e8f32a5
#
_entry.id   3ec2a70a60e95c2e01db095d6e8f32a5
#
_cell.length_a   1.000
_cell.length_b   1.000
_cell.length_c   1.000
_cell.angle_alpha   90.00
_cell.angle_beta   90.00
_cell.angle_gamma   90.00
#
_symmetry.space_group_name_H-M   'P 1'
#
loop_
_entity.id
_entity.type
_entity.pdbx_description
1 polymer ?
#
loop_
_entity_poly.entity_id
_entity_poly.type
_entity_poly.pdbx_seq_one_letter_code
_entity_poly.pdbx_strand_id
1 'polypeptide(L)'
;MNVIEVDDVSKSYGDVQALDGLSLAVERGTTLGVFGTNGAGKTTLFKMLAGLNRPDDGSVSVAGADPTDGTAVRERVRYLPEQAGFPPSLTGREILRFHARVRSVPREDRGHHVERVLHTVGLADAADRRVGGYSNGMNRRLGLGTALVGEPAVLILDEPTAGLDPDGIRAFHEVVESLATETDVTIVFSSHALGEIQRLCDEAVIVADGQVATAGPVEELRRAAADEVTVSLSLASESAAADAAALLRDHGAAASVARAGVDLTVPTAPADAYDLLTAVGEACDIDRFEVREPGLEAAFHEAVGATDGDDRTDSDGTATAVAEGTGGEPA
;
A
#
# COMPACT_ATOMS: atom_id res chain seq x y z
N MET A 1 -10.54 18.43 -9.90
CA MET A 1 -10.86 17.86 -11.24
C MET A 1 -10.09 16.57 -11.38
N ASN A 2 -10.81 15.48 -11.64
CA ASN A 2 -10.21 14.15 -11.67
C ASN A 2 -9.22 14.01 -12.84
N VAL A 3 -8.06 13.44 -12.56
CA VAL A 3 -7.05 13.09 -13.57
C VAL A 3 -7.07 11.58 -13.86
N ILE A 4 -7.61 10.79 -12.94
CA ILE A 4 -7.88 9.36 -13.11
C ILE A 4 -9.36 9.13 -12.79
N GLU A 5 -10.04 8.40 -13.66
CA GLU A 5 -11.42 7.93 -13.46
C GLU A 5 -11.49 6.47 -13.90
N VAL A 6 -11.96 5.63 -13.02
CA VAL A 6 -12.21 4.19 -13.21
C VAL A 6 -13.66 3.97 -12.85
N ASP A 7 -14.45 3.43 -13.77
CA ASP A 7 -15.88 3.27 -13.63
C ASP A 7 -16.27 1.81 -13.92
N ASP A 8 -16.73 1.12 -12.88
CA ASP A 8 -17.26 -0.26 -12.89
C ASP A 8 -16.35 -1.26 -13.63
N VAL A 9 -15.04 -1.20 -13.36
CA VAL A 9 -14.04 -1.96 -14.11
C VAL A 9 -13.93 -3.38 -13.60
N SER A 10 -14.10 -4.34 -14.52
CA SER A 10 -13.89 -5.76 -14.28
C SER A 10 -12.79 -6.34 -15.17
N LYS A 11 -12.06 -7.34 -14.63
CA LYS A 11 -10.99 -8.04 -15.35
C LYS A 11 -10.79 -9.46 -14.87
N SER A 12 -10.78 -10.40 -15.82
CA SER A 12 -10.50 -11.81 -15.55
C SER A 12 -9.28 -12.31 -16.32
N TYR A 13 -8.59 -13.30 -15.77
CA TYR A 13 -7.51 -14.05 -16.38
C TYR A 13 -7.82 -15.56 -16.25
N GLY A 14 -8.40 -16.14 -17.28
CA GLY A 14 -8.95 -17.49 -17.19
C GLY A 14 -10.06 -17.55 -16.14
N ASP A 15 -9.92 -18.41 -15.17
CA ASP A 15 -10.93 -18.59 -14.09
C ASP A 15 -10.73 -17.64 -12.89
N VAL A 16 -9.71 -16.76 -12.94
CA VAL A 16 -9.41 -15.83 -11.85
C VAL A 16 -9.91 -14.44 -12.19
N GLN A 17 -10.88 -13.95 -11.41
CA GLN A 17 -11.33 -12.56 -11.47
C GLN A 17 -10.35 -11.68 -10.67
N ALA A 18 -9.65 -10.81 -11.37
CA ALA A 18 -8.64 -9.95 -10.78
C ALA A 18 -9.18 -8.58 -10.36
N LEU A 19 -10.22 -8.10 -11.04
CA LEU A 19 -10.99 -6.91 -10.68
C LEU A 19 -12.47 -7.20 -10.92
N ASP A 20 -13.33 -6.70 -10.02
CA ASP A 20 -14.77 -6.97 -10.02
C ASP A 20 -15.55 -5.68 -9.68
N GLY A 21 -16.00 -4.97 -10.72
CA GLY A 21 -16.77 -3.74 -10.58
C GLY A 21 -16.04 -2.59 -9.87
N LEU A 22 -14.71 -2.52 -9.97
CA LEU A 22 -13.90 -1.53 -9.27
C LEU A 22 -14.14 -0.13 -9.82
N SER A 23 -14.48 0.82 -8.94
CA SER A 23 -14.64 2.23 -9.26
C SER A 23 -13.74 3.10 -8.38
N LEU A 24 -13.08 4.10 -8.99
CA LEU A 24 -12.10 4.97 -8.33
C LEU A 24 -11.95 6.29 -9.09
N ALA A 25 -11.85 7.40 -8.37
CA ALA A 25 -11.54 8.71 -8.93
C ALA A 25 -10.38 9.35 -8.16
N VAL A 26 -9.44 9.98 -8.86
CA VAL A 26 -8.27 10.64 -8.27
C VAL A 26 -8.15 12.06 -8.80
N GLU A 27 -8.04 13.02 -7.92
CA GLU A 27 -7.82 14.41 -8.30
C GLU A 27 -6.37 14.67 -8.76
N ARG A 28 -6.20 15.71 -9.56
CA ARG A 28 -4.86 16.12 -10.00
C ARG A 28 -4.01 16.59 -8.82
N GLY A 29 -2.74 16.18 -8.81
CA GLY A 29 -1.76 16.55 -7.78
C GLY A 29 -1.89 15.76 -6.47
N THR A 30 -2.84 14.80 -6.39
CA THR A 30 -3.01 13.93 -5.23
C THR A 30 -2.00 12.80 -5.24
N THR A 31 -1.47 12.45 -4.10
CA THR A 31 -0.76 11.19 -3.88
C THR A 31 -1.73 10.15 -3.32
N LEU A 32 -2.11 9.17 -4.16
CA LEU A 32 -3.01 8.10 -3.81
C LEU A 32 -2.24 6.83 -3.42
N GLY A 33 -2.47 6.32 -2.23
CA GLY A 33 -2.02 5.01 -1.78
C GLY A 33 -3.02 3.91 -2.15
N VAL A 34 -2.55 2.83 -2.77
CA VAL A 34 -3.35 1.63 -3.04
C VAL A 34 -2.81 0.49 -2.19
N PHE A 35 -3.57 0.12 -1.17
CA PHE A 35 -3.25 -0.97 -0.26
C PHE A 35 -4.12 -2.19 -0.53
N GLY A 36 -3.61 -3.38 -0.23
CA GLY A 36 -4.33 -4.65 -0.36
C GLY A 36 -3.37 -5.83 -0.30
N THR A 37 -3.90 -7.01 -0.01
CA THR A 37 -3.13 -8.26 0.01
C THR A 37 -2.56 -8.62 -1.36
N ASN A 38 -1.64 -9.58 -1.40
CA ASN A 38 -1.16 -10.13 -2.67
C ASN A 38 -2.32 -10.82 -3.39
N GLY A 39 -2.50 -10.48 -4.66
CA GLY A 39 -3.63 -10.99 -5.46
C GLY A 39 -4.88 -10.09 -5.43
N ALA A 40 -4.96 -9.07 -4.60
CA ALA A 40 -6.12 -8.17 -4.51
C ALA A 40 -6.45 -7.37 -5.80
N GLY A 41 -5.60 -7.43 -6.84
CA GLY A 41 -5.86 -6.74 -8.12
C GLY A 41 -5.03 -5.47 -8.35
N LYS A 42 -4.22 -5.00 -7.40
CA LYS A 42 -3.44 -3.74 -7.49
C LYS A 42 -2.63 -3.61 -8.78
N THR A 43 -1.78 -4.58 -9.08
CA THR A 43 -0.95 -4.58 -10.31
C THR A 43 -1.79 -4.64 -11.58
N THR A 44 -2.96 -5.31 -11.56
CA THR A 44 -3.89 -5.33 -12.69
C THR A 44 -4.47 -3.93 -12.94
N LEU A 45 -4.95 -3.26 -11.88
CA LEU A 45 -5.40 -1.87 -11.93
C LEU A 45 -4.30 -0.95 -12.49
N PHE A 46 -3.08 -1.02 -11.96
CA PHE A 46 -1.95 -0.20 -12.39
C PHE A 46 -1.58 -0.40 -13.85
N LYS A 47 -1.61 -1.64 -14.33
CA LYS A 47 -1.39 -1.94 -15.76
C LYS A 47 -2.49 -1.37 -16.65
N MET A 48 -3.73 -1.29 -16.18
CA MET A 48 -4.82 -0.63 -16.91
C MET A 48 -4.62 0.89 -16.96
N LEU A 49 -4.35 1.52 -15.82
CA LEU A 49 -4.05 2.96 -15.75
C LEU A 49 -2.86 3.33 -16.67
N ALA A 50 -1.87 2.44 -16.79
CA ALA A 50 -0.72 2.61 -17.67
C ALA A 50 -0.99 2.28 -19.15
N GLY A 51 -2.19 1.83 -19.50
CA GLY A 51 -2.57 1.42 -20.87
C GLY A 51 -1.87 0.13 -21.34
N LEU A 52 -1.47 -0.72 -20.40
CA LEU A 52 -0.84 -2.02 -20.69
C LEU A 52 -1.85 -3.17 -20.78
N ASN A 53 -3.00 -2.99 -20.12
CA ASN A 53 -4.12 -3.93 -20.14
C ASN A 53 -5.42 -3.16 -20.44
N ARG A 54 -6.40 -3.90 -21.01
CA ARG A 54 -7.77 -3.41 -21.20
C ARG A 54 -8.70 -4.04 -20.16
N PRO A 55 -9.68 -3.31 -19.64
CA PRO A 55 -10.76 -3.91 -18.88
C PRO A 55 -11.56 -4.86 -19.78
N ASP A 56 -12.25 -5.82 -19.16
CA ASP A 56 -13.24 -6.66 -19.85
C ASP A 56 -14.60 -5.97 -19.88
N ASP A 57 -14.94 -5.25 -18.79
CA ASP A 57 -16.11 -4.39 -18.65
C ASP A 57 -15.72 -3.08 -17.94
N GLY A 58 -16.57 -2.06 -18.07
CA GLY A 58 -16.34 -0.73 -17.49
C GLY A 58 -15.43 0.16 -18.32
N SER A 59 -15.00 1.28 -17.74
CA SER A 59 -14.16 2.25 -18.44
C SER A 59 -13.05 2.83 -17.56
N VAL A 60 -11.95 3.21 -18.21
CA VAL A 60 -10.81 3.89 -17.57
C VAL A 60 -10.46 5.15 -18.36
N SER A 61 -10.34 6.26 -17.65
CA SER A 61 -9.82 7.52 -18.20
C SER A 61 -8.63 7.99 -17.37
N VAL A 62 -7.52 8.33 -18.04
CA VAL A 62 -6.34 8.89 -17.40
C VAL A 62 -5.88 10.11 -18.17
N ALA A 63 -5.73 11.24 -17.48
CA ALA A 63 -5.41 12.53 -18.09
C ALA A 63 -6.37 12.94 -19.23
N GLY A 64 -7.66 12.54 -19.10
CA GLY A 64 -8.74 12.88 -20.03
C GLY A 64 -8.79 12.02 -21.29
N ALA A 65 -8.15 10.84 -21.30
CA ALA A 65 -8.19 9.92 -22.44
C ALA A 65 -8.22 8.45 -21.96
N ASP A 66 -8.79 7.56 -22.79
CA ASP A 66 -8.67 6.12 -22.58
C ASP A 66 -7.18 5.70 -22.70
N PRO A 67 -6.58 5.09 -21.65
CA PRO A 67 -5.17 4.72 -21.68
C PRO A 67 -4.82 3.68 -22.75
N THR A 68 -5.80 3.00 -23.32
CA THR A 68 -5.59 2.03 -24.39
C THR A 68 -5.69 2.66 -25.79
N ASP A 69 -6.16 3.90 -25.90
CA ASP A 69 -6.30 4.62 -27.16
C ASP A 69 -5.01 5.38 -27.55
N GLY A 70 -4.11 4.66 -28.21
CA GLY A 70 -2.94 5.25 -28.86
C GLY A 70 -1.78 5.60 -27.91
N THR A 71 -0.97 6.59 -28.31
CA THR A 71 0.26 6.98 -27.61
C THR A 71 0.07 8.18 -26.67
N ALA A 72 -1.02 8.93 -26.82
CA ALA A 72 -1.23 10.21 -26.11
C ALA A 72 -1.21 10.04 -24.57
N VAL A 73 -1.81 8.96 -24.05
CA VAL A 73 -1.77 8.66 -22.60
C VAL A 73 -0.37 8.26 -22.18
N ARG A 74 0.34 7.47 -23.00
CA ARG A 74 1.72 7.03 -22.67
C ARG A 74 2.71 8.19 -22.62
N GLU A 75 2.39 9.33 -23.14
CA GLU A 75 3.20 10.55 -22.99
C GLU A 75 2.98 11.21 -21.62
N ARG A 76 1.79 11.05 -21.03
CA ARG A 76 1.37 11.70 -19.80
C ARG A 76 1.44 10.80 -18.57
N VAL A 77 1.38 9.46 -18.76
CA VAL A 77 1.38 8.46 -17.70
C VAL A 77 2.71 7.72 -17.71
N ARG A 78 3.26 7.49 -16.52
CA ARG A 78 4.46 6.66 -16.34
C ARG A 78 4.22 5.60 -15.29
N TYR A 79 4.71 4.42 -15.58
CA TYR A 79 4.61 3.25 -14.71
C TYR A 79 6.00 2.74 -14.34
N LEU A 80 6.26 2.66 -13.05
CA LEU A 80 7.42 2.00 -12.48
C LEU A 80 6.95 0.65 -11.90
N PRO A 81 7.21 -0.47 -12.55
CA PRO A 81 6.86 -1.79 -12.03
C PRO A 81 7.72 -2.15 -10.81
N GLU A 82 7.27 -3.12 -10.02
CA GLU A 82 8.02 -3.66 -8.88
C GLU A 82 9.46 -4.06 -9.27
N GLN A 83 9.61 -4.72 -10.41
CA GLN A 83 10.91 -5.11 -10.95
C GLN A 83 11.28 -4.27 -12.16
N ALA A 84 12.27 -3.43 -12.00
CA ALA A 84 12.88 -2.67 -13.08
C ALA A 84 14.39 -2.98 -13.12
N GLY A 85 14.88 -3.41 -14.28
CA GLY A 85 16.30 -3.72 -14.48
C GLY A 85 16.91 -2.87 -15.58
N PHE A 86 18.20 -2.57 -15.43
CA PHE A 86 18.96 -1.80 -16.39
C PHE A 86 20.22 -2.55 -16.86
N PRO A 87 20.70 -2.31 -18.10
CA PRO A 87 21.96 -2.87 -18.56
C PRO A 87 23.12 -2.46 -17.61
N PRO A 88 23.82 -3.43 -16.98
CA PRO A 88 24.80 -3.12 -15.94
C PRO A 88 26.06 -2.40 -16.48
N SER A 89 26.28 -2.43 -17.79
CA SER A 89 27.39 -1.77 -18.47
C SER A 89 27.21 -0.28 -18.70
N LEU A 90 25.94 0.21 -18.66
CA LEU A 90 25.62 1.63 -18.86
C LEU A 90 25.73 2.40 -17.54
N THR A 91 25.94 3.70 -17.65
CA THR A 91 25.86 4.66 -16.54
C THR A 91 24.43 5.13 -16.34
N GLY A 92 24.09 5.65 -15.13
CA GLY A 92 22.78 6.25 -14.86
C GLY A 92 22.46 7.38 -15.85
N ARG A 93 23.44 8.22 -16.14
CA ARG A 93 23.35 9.31 -17.14
C ARG A 93 23.02 8.80 -18.53
N GLU A 94 23.67 7.73 -19.00
CA GLU A 94 23.42 7.16 -20.32
C GLU A 94 22.00 6.59 -20.42
N ILE A 95 21.53 5.92 -19.36
CA ILE A 95 20.16 5.42 -19.27
C ILE A 95 19.14 6.55 -19.35
N LEU A 96 19.29 7.60 -18.54
CA LEU A 96 18.37 8.75 -18.58
C LEU A 96 18.42 9.49 -19.93
N ARG A 97 19.59 9.64 -20.54
CA ARG A 97 19.72 10.20 -21.91
C ARG A 97 19.04 9.35 -22.97
N PHE A 98 19.09 8.02 -22.83
CA PHE A 98 18.36 7.11 -23.71
C PHE A 98 16.84 7.34 -23.55
N HIS A 99 16.32 7.36 -22.32
CA HIS A 99 14.91 7.63 -22.06
C HIS A 99 14.48 9.01 -22.55
N ALA A 100 15.31 10.04 -22.38
CA ALA A 100 15.02 11.38 -22.89
C ALA A 100 14.88 11.42 -24.41
N ARG A 101 15.65 10.59 -25.14
CA ARG A 101 15.49 10.44 -26.59
C ARG A 101 14.21 9.71 -26.97
N VAL A 102 13.92 8.60 -26.29
CA VAL A 102 12.70 7.81 -26.53
C VAL A 102 11.44 8.64 -26.26
N ARG A 103 11.52 9.55 -25.27
CA ARG A 103 10.41 10.43 -24.86
C ARG A 103 10.34 11.72 -25.64
N SER A 104 11.11 11.85 -26.71
CA SER A 104 11.10 13.02 -27.60
C SER A 104 11.44 14.35 -26.90
N VAL A 105 12.17 14.32 -25.77
CA VAL A 105 12.70 15.55 -25.16
C VAL A 105 13.58 16.27 -26.20
N PRO A 106 13.39 17.58 -26.45
CA PRO A 106 14.16 18.33 -27.44
C PRO A 106 15.68 18.16 -27.24
N ARG A 107 16.43 18.08 -28.34
CA ARG A 107 17.85 17.74 -28.27
C ARG A 107 18.65 18.75 -27.45
N GLU A 108 18.31 20.02 -27.56
CA GLU A 108 18.88 21.14 -26.84
C GLU A 108 18.64 21.05 -25.32
N ASP A 109 17.49 20.54 -24.91
CA ASP A 109 17.07 20.50 -23.50
C ASP A 109 17.49 19.21 -22.78
N ARG A 110 17.84 18.13 -23.52
CA ARG A 110 18.11 16.79 -22.95
C ARG A 110 19.18 16.81 -21.87
N GLY A 111 20.24 17.60 -22.08
CA GLY A 111 21.35 17.71 -21.13
C GLY A 111 20.86 18.24 -19.79
N HIS A 112 20.21 19.40 -19.83
CA HIS A 112 19.67 20.05 -18.64
C HIS A 112 18.59 19.21 -17.95
N HIS A 113 17.69 18.62 -18.74
CA HIS A 113 16.62 17.76 -18.24
C HIS A 113 17.18 16.54 -17.49
N VAL A 114 18.17 15.86 -18.04
CA VAL A 114 18.81 14.70 -17.41
C VAL A 114 19.52 15.07 -16.09
N GLU A 115 20.23 16.23 -16.07
CA GLU A 115 20.87 16.70 -14.81
C GLU A 115 19.81 16.99 -13.75
N ARG A 116 18.73 17.67 -14.10
CA ARG A 116 17.63 17.94 -13.17
C ARG A 116 17.04 16.64 -12.60
N VAL A 117 16.73 15.66 -13.45
CA VAL A 117 16.22 14.35 -13.00
C VAL A 117 17.22 13.63 -12.09
N LEU A 118 18.53 13.65 -12.43
CA LEU A 118 19.58 13.06 -11.58
C LEU A 118 19.62 13.70 -10.19
N HIS A 119 19.46 15.02 -10.11
CA HIS A 119 19.39 15.74 -8.84
C HIS A 119 18.12 15.35 -8.07
N THR A 120 16.95 15.36 -8.71
CA THR A 120 15.66 15.00 -8.09
C THR A 120 15.71 13.60 -7.45
N VAL A 121 16.29 12.60 -8.13
CA VAL A 121 16.38 11.24 -7.59
C VAL A 121 17.64 10.99 -6.74
N GLY A 122 18.43 12.03 -6.42
CA GLY A 122 19.61 11.94 -5.57
C GLY A 122 20.71 11.04 -6.14
N LEU A 123 20.92 11.06 -7.46
CA LEU A 123 21.93 10.27 -8.15
C LEU A 123 22.97 11.10 -8.90
N ALA A 124 23.03 12.43 -8.70
CA ALA A 124 23.92 13.32 -9.40
C ALA A 124 25.41 12.90 -9.25
N ASP A 125 25.84 12.60 -8.01
CA ASP A 125 27.24 12.20 -7.71
C ASP A 125 27.60 10.80 -8.26
N ALA A 126 26.61 9.96 -8.52
CA ALA A 126 26.77 8.62 -9.05
C ALA A 126 26.43 8.49 -10.54
N ALA A 127 26.06 9.60 -11.19
CA ALA A 127 25.52 9.62 -12.54
C ALA A 127 26.41 8.92 -13.58
N ASP A 128 27.72 9.04 -13.44
CA ASP A 128 28.72 8.50 -14.37
C ASP A 128 29.30 7.15 -13.93
N ARG A 129 28.83 6.59 -12.80
CA ARG A 129 29.12 5.20 -12.41
C ARG A 129 28.26 4.25 -13.22
N ARG A 130 28.81 3.06 -13.52
CA ARG A 130 28.06 1.97 -14.16
C ARG A 130 26.98 1.44 -13.21
N VAL A 131 25.79 1.20 -13.73
CA VAL A 131 24.63 0.74 -12.97
C VAL A 131 24.84 -0.64 -12.34
N GLY A 132 25.71 -1.49 -12.92
CA GLY A 132 26.12 -2.75 -12.29
C GLY A 132 26.81 -2.59 -10.92
N GLY A 133 27.23 -1.38 -10.55
CA GLY A 133 27.79 -1.04 -9.23
C GLY A 133 26.81 -0.27 -8.33
N TYR A 134 25.54 -0.12 -8.71
CA TYR A 134 24.51 0.54 -7.91
C TYR A 134 23.96 -0.41 -6.85
N SER A 135 23.58 0.12 -5.69
CA SER A 135 22.75 -0.61 -4.73
C SER A 135 21.32 -0.78 -5.25
N ASN A 136 20.52 -1.65 -4.60
CA ASN A 136 19.10 -1.80 -4.94
C ASN A 136 18.36 -0.45 -4.85
N GLY A 137 18.59 0.32 -3.79
CA GLY A 137 17.99 1.64 -3.63
C GLY A 137 18.42 2.64 -4.71
N MET A 138 19.69 2.63 -5.16
CA MET A 138 20.13 3.44 -6.29
C MET A 138 19.48 3.01 -7.60
N ASN A 139 19.36 1.72 -7.85
CA ASN A 139 18.65 1.18 -9.02
C ASN A 139 17.18 1.58 -9.01
N ARG A 140 16.53 1.51 -7.85
CA ARG A 140 15.11 1.90 -7.72
C ARG A 140 14.91 3.39 -7.97
N ARG A 141 15.77 4.25 -7.41
CA ARG A 141 15.74 5.69 -7.68
C ARG A 141 16.08 6.03 -9.15
N LEU A 142 16.96 5.26 -9.81
CA LEU A 142 17.17 5.40 -11.25
C LEU A 142 15.90 5.01 -12.03
N GLY A 143 15.19 3.96 -11.62
CA GLY A 143 13.88 3.57 -12.18
C GLY A 143 12.89 4.72 -12.09
N LEU A 144 12.77 5.32 -10.93
CA LEU A 144 11.94 6.53 -10.74
C LEU A 144 12.41 7.67 -11.66
N GLY A 145 13.74 7.90 -11.76
CA GLY A 145 14.29 8.88 -12.69
C GLY A 145 13.88 8.63 -14.14
N THR A 146 13.87 7.37 -14.60
CA THR A 146 13.41 7.07 -15.98
C THR A 146 11.92 7.34 -16.18
N ALA A 147 11.12 7.19 -15.12
CA ALA A 147 9.70 7.52 -15.15
C ALA A 147 9.45 9.04 -15.16
N LEU A 148 10.28 9.82 -14.48
CA LEU A 148 10.19 11.29 -14.46
C LEU A 148 10.62 11.95 -15.76
N VAL A 149 11.35 11.24 -16.62
CA VAL A 149 11.74 11.79 -17.92
C VAL A 149 10.50 12.12 -18.76
N GLY A 150 10.40 13.37 -19.19
CA GLY A 150 9.29 13.90 -19.99
C GLY A 150 8.13 14.43 -19.15
N GLU A 151 8.33 14.62 -17.85
CA GLU A 151 7.42 15.33 -16.94
C GLU A 151 5.98 14.79 -17.02
N PRO A 152 5.74 13.56 -16.52
CA PRO A 152 4.42 12.95 -16.60
C PRO A 152 3.40 13.70 -15.75
N ALA A 153 2.13 13.66 -16.17
CA ALA A 153 1.01 14.15 -15.37
C ALA A 153 0.62 13.14 -14.28
N VAL A 154 0.83 11.83 -14.55
CA VAL A 154 0.52 10.73 -13.64
C VAL A 154 1.72 9.79 -13.55
N LEU A 155 2.14 9.48 -12.33
CA LEU A 155 3.21 8.57 -11.99
C LEU A 155 2.64 7.39 -11.19
N ILE A 156 2.77 6.19 -11.72
CA ILE A 156 2.28 4.95 -11.08
C ILE A 156 3.49 4.17 -10.58
N LEU A 157 3.53 3.89 -9.27
CA LEU A 157 4.62 3.22 -8.57
C LEU A 157 4.11 1.92 -7.95
N ASP A 158 4.46 0.79 -8.55
CA ASP A 158 4.04 -0.54 -8.10
C ASP A 158 5.08 -1.13 -7.17
N GLU A 159 4.71 -1.26 -5.88
CA GLU A 159 5.58 -1.76 -4.80
C GLU A 159 7.02 -1.20 -4.87
N PRO A 160 7.19 0.13 -4.91
CA PRO A 160 8.49 0.72 -5.25
C PRO A 160 9.57 0.55 -4.20
N THR A 161 9.22 0.21 -2.98
CA THR A 161 10.13 0.02 -1.84
C THR A 161 10.42 -1.44 -1.56
N ALA A 162 9.77 -2.37 -2.28
CA ALA A 162 9.98 -3.81 -2.10
C ALA A 162 11.45 -4.21 -2.25
N GLY A 163 11.98 -4.92 -1.25
CA GLY A 163 13.36 -5.42 -1.25
C GLY A 163 14.44 -4.36 -1.04
N LEU A 164 14.08 -3.15 -0.62
CA LEU A 164 15.03 -2.12 -0.20
C LEU A 164 15.39 -2.27 1.29
N ASP A 165 16.61 -1.86 1.63
CA ASP A 165 17.01 -1.66 3.03
C ASP A 165 16.38 -0.38 3.61
N PRO A 166 16.36 -0.19 4.93
CA PRO A 166 15.73 0.98 5.57
C PRO A 166 16.26 2.33 5.06
N ASP A 167 17.54 2.42 4.71
CA ASP A 167 18.13 3.66 4.18
C ASP A 167 17.69 3.91 2.74
N GLY A 168 17.55 2.84 1.94
CA GLY A 168 17.00 2.89 0.59
C GLY A 168 15.54 3.30 0.56
N ILE A 169 14.73 2.78 1.49
CA ILE A 169 13.31 3.16 1.67
C ILE A 169 13.22 4.65 2.02
N ARG A 170 13.99 5.10 3.03
CA ARG A 170 14.00 6.52 3.44
C ARG A 170 14.35 7.46 2.29
N ALA A 171 15.44 7.15 1.58
CA ALA A 171 15.90 7.96 0.45
C ALA A 171 14.89 7.95 -0.72
N PHE A 172 14.13 6.87 -0.91
CA PHE A 172 13.06 6.81 -1.90
C PHE A 172 11.85 7.66 -1.49
N HIS A 173 11.45 7.58 -0.22
CA HIS A 173 10.36 8.39 0.34
C HIS A 173 10.65 9.90 0.23
N GLU A 174 11.87 10.35 0.57
CA GLU A 174 12.28 11.75 0.42
C GLU A 174 12.11 12.26 -1.01
N VAL A 175 12.40 11.43 -2.01
CA VAL A 175 12.18 11.79 -3.42
C VAL A 175 10.71 11.90 -3.75
N VAL A 176 9.87 10.96 -3.28
CA VAL A 176 8.41 10.98 -3.53
C VAL A 176 7.77 12.19 -2.84
N GLU A 177 8.14 12.48 -1.59
CA GLU A 177 7.67 13.65 -0.83
C GLU A 177 8.03 14.98 -1.54
N SER A 178 9.28 15.10 -2.03
CA SER A 178 9.71 16.27 -2.82
C SER A 178 8.89 16.42 -4.10
N LEU A 179 8.64 15.31 -4.82
CA LEU A 179 7.81 15.35 -6.04
C LEU A 179 6.38 15.78 -5.75
N ALA A 180 5.77 15.25 -4.69
CA ALA A 180 4.41 15.60 -4.31
C ALA A 180 4.26 17.07 -3.90
N THR A 181 5.29 17.65 -3.25
CA THR A 181 5.25 19.03 -2.75
C THR A 181 5.70 20.07 -3.77
N GLU A 182 6.64 19.71 -4.66
CA GLU A 182 7.27 20.66 -5.57
C GLU A 182 6.67 20.64 -7.00
N THR A 183 5.78 19.67 -7.29
CA THR A 183 5.21 19.50 -8.63
C THR A 183 3.71 19.21 -8.58
N ASP A 184 3.01 19.38 -9.72
CA ASP A 184 1.59 19.02 -9.87
C ASP A 184 1.39 17.56 -10.34
N VAL A 185 2.40 16.69 -10.19
CA VAL A 185 2.30 15.29 -10.59
C VAL A 185 1.33 14.54 -9.68
N THR A 186 0.41 13.80 -10.25
CA THR A 186 -0.42 12.86 -9.49
C THR A 186 0.35 11.55 -9.34
N ILE A 187 0.47 11.07 -8.12
CA ILE A 187 1.20 9.84 -7.81
C ILE A 187 0.21 8.77 -7.36
N VAL A 188 0.28 7.60 -7.99
CA VAL A 188 -0.44 6.40 -7.53
C VAL A 188 0.62 5.42 -7.03
N PHE A 189 0.53 5.06 -5.77
CA PHE A 189 1.56 4.33 -5.05
C PHE A 189 0.97 3.06 -4.44
N SER A 190 1.47 1.85 -4.77
CA SER A 190 1.09 0.65 -4.04
C SER A 190 2.13 0.28 -3.00
N SER A 191 1.66 -0.17 -1.85
CA SER A 191 2.49 -0.78 -0.82
C SER A 191 1.68 -1.81 -0.04
N HIS A 192 2.36 -2.82 0.49
CA HIS A 192 1.83 -3.73 1.51
C HIS A 192 2.19 -3.27 2.93
N ALA A 193 2.91 -2.16 3.07
CA ALA A 193 3.23 -1.52 4.34
C ALA A 193 2.36 -0.28 4.54
N LEU A 194 1.32 -0.39 5.37
CA LEU A 194 0.38 0.71 5.62
C LEU A 194 1.05 1.97 6.15
N GLY A 195 2.14 1.83 6.92
CA GLY A 195 2.93 2.97 7.38
C GLY A 195 3.54 3.83 6.25
N GLU A 196 3.81 3.24 5.07
CA GLU A 196 4.25 4.00 3.90
C GLU A 196 3.11 4.81 3.30
N ILE A 197 1.91 4.21 3.20
CA ILE A 197 0.71 4.90 2.73
C ILE A 197 0.37 6.08 3.65
N GLN A 198 0.37 5.85 4.98
CA GLN A 198 0.13 6.90 5.97
C GLN A 198 1.10 8.08 5.88
N ARG A 199 2.34 7.78 5.54
CA ARG A 199 3.39 8.79 5.45
C ARG A 199 3.35 9.60 4.16
N LEU A 200 3.11 8.94 3.02
CA LEU A 200 3.35 9.50 1.68
C LEU A 200 2.08 9.97 0.97
N CYS A 201 0.91 9.47 1.39
CA CYS A 201 -0.31 9.62 0.60
C CYS A 201 -1.31 10.57 1.26
N ASP A 202 -1.99 11.36 0.44
CA ASP A 202 -3.11 12.23 0.84
C ASP A 202 -4.38 11.39 1.01
N GLU A 203 -4.59 10.46 0.08
CA GLU A 203 -5.73 9.56 0.02
C GLU A 203 -5.27 8.11 -0.04
N ALA A 204 -6.10 7.20 0.45
CA ALA A 204 -5.87 5.77 0.35
C ALA A 204 -7.10 5.04 -0.17
N VAL A 205 -6.83 3.95 -0.89
CA VAL A 205 -7.82 2.96 -1.32
C VAL A 205 -7.37 1.60 -0.85
N ILE A 206 -8.24 0.91 -0.14
CA ILE A 206 -8.05 -0.49 0.24
C ILE A 206 -8.77 -1.36 -0.79
N VAL A 207 -8.01 -2.23 -1.44
CA VAL A 207 -8.52 -3.18 -2.44
C VAL A 207 -8.49 -4.59 -1.84
N ALA A 208 -9.63 -5.26 -1.86
CA ALA A 208 -9.80 -6.64 -1.45
C ALA A 208 -10.62 -7.37 -2.52
N ASP A 209 -10.23 -8.58 -2.89
CA ASP A 209 -10.91 -9.45 -3.85
C ASP A 209 -11.34 -8.76 -5.17
N GLY A 210 -10.50 -7.86 -5.64
CA GLY A 210 -10.71 -7.11 -6.88
C GLY A 210 -11.66 -5.92 -6.77
N GLN A 211 -12.17 -5.61 -5.58
CA GLN A 211 -13.10 -4.51 -5.30
C GLN A 211 -12.47 -3.44 -4.40
N VAL A 212 -13.05 -2.24 -4.38
CA VAL A 212 -12.72 -1.22 -3.40
C VAL A 212 -13.47 -1.52 -2.10
N ALA A 213 -12.74 -1.95 -1.07
CA ALA A 213 -13.31 -2.18 0.26
C ALA A 213 -13.57 -0.86 1.00
N THR A 214 -12.63 0.09 0.92
CA THR A 214 -12.79 1.45 1.43
C THR A 214 -11.86 2.43 0.71
N ALA A 215 -12.24 3.69 0.66
CA ALA A 215 -11.45 4.75 0.05
C ALA A 215 -11.72 6.10 0.72
N GLY A 216 -10.72 6.97 0.77
CA GLY A 216 -10.85 8.34 1.28
C GLY A 216 -9.53 8.96 1.71
N PRO A 217 -9.58 10.19 2.26
CA PRO A 217 -8.42 10.83 2.85
C PRO A 217 -7.80 9.95 3.95
N VAL A 218 -6.48 9.82 3.94
CA VAL A 218 -5.74 8.98 4.92
C VAL A 218 -6.09 9.32 6.36
N GLU A 219 -6.22 10.63 6.65
CA GLU A 219 -6.59 11.12 7.97
C GLU A 219 -8.03 10.75 8.39
N GLU A 220 -8.96 10.67 7.44
CA GLU A 220 -10.34 10.26 7.71
C GLU A 220 -10.43 8.76 7.95
N LEU A 221 -9.75 7.96 7.13
CA LEU A 221 -9.67 6.51 7.31
C LEU A 221 -9.02 6.15 8.65
N ARG A 222 -7.97 6.88 9.04
CA ARG A 222 -7.32 6.72 10.34
C ARG A 222 -8.27 7.06 11.50
N ARG A 223 -9.05 8.14 11.38
CA ARG A 223 -10.02 8.55 12.42
C ARG A 223 -11.21 7.59 12.51
N ALA A 224 -11.70 7.09 11.40
CA ALA A 224 -12.79 6.11 11.40
C ALA A 224 -12.39 4.81 12.11
N ALA A 225 -11.12 4.43 12.01
CA ALA A 225 -10.56 3.29 12.74
C ALA A 225 -10.17 3.62 14.21
N ALA A 226 -10.30 4.88 14.64
CA ALA A 226 -9.80 5.38 15.94
C ALA A 226 -10.80 5.20 17.10
N ASP A 227 -11.85 4.41 16.94
CA ASP A 227 -12.75 4.07 18.05
C ASP A 227 -12.05 3.29 19.17
N GLU A 228 -10.90 2.66 18.86
CA GLU A 228 -10.05 2.00 19.86
C GLU A 228 -8.60 2.47 19.75
N VAL A 229 -7.96 2.70 20.89
CA VAL A 229 -6.50 2.86 21.01
C VAL A 229 -5.89 1.60 21.60
N THR A 230 -4.67 1.29 21.25
CA THR A 230 -3.94 0.17 21.86
C THR A 230 -3.01 0.68 22.95
N VAL A 231 -3.30 0.30 24.20
CA VAL A 231 -2.41 0.55 25.33
C VAL A 231 -1.46 -0.64 25.50
N SER A 232 -0.17 -0.40 25.34
CA SER A 232 0.89 -1.38 25.58
C SER A 232 1.59 -1.06 26.89
N LEU A 233 1.71 -2.03 27.77
CA LEU A 233 2.29 -1.91 29.12
C LEU A 233 3.41 -2.93 29.26
N SER A 234 4.59 -2.52 29.74
CA SER A 234 5.63 -3.43 30.23
C SER A 234 5.68 -3.32 31.74
N LEU A 235 5.47 -4.43 32.44
CA LEU A 235 5.43 -4.51 33.89
C LEU A 235 6.77 -5.02 34.43
N ALA A 236 7.09 -4.69 35.68
CA ALA A 236 8.35 -5.04 36.35
C ALA A 236 8.57 -6.56 36.52
N SER A 237 7.52 -7.38 36.44
CA SER A 237 7.60 -8.85 36.56
C SER A 237 6.43 -9.55 35.92
N GLU A 238 6.58 -10.84 35.61
CA GLU A 238 5.48 -11.68 35.11
C GLU A 238 4.32 -11.81 36.11
N SER A 239 4.58 -11.72 37.40
CA SER A 239 3.55 -11.70 38.44
C SER A 239 2.73 -10.43 38.36
N ALA A 240 3.39 -9.27 38.26
CA ALA A 240 2.72 -7.99 38.10
C ALA A 240 1.89 -7.94 36.80
N ALA A 241 2.40 -8.52 35.72
CA ALA A 241 1.66 -8.63 34.48
C ALA A 241 0.42 -9.54 34.58
N ALA A 242 0.49 -10.61 35.40
CA ALA A 242 -0.67 -11.47 35.67
C ALA A 242 -1.74 -10.74 36.48
N ASP A 243 -1.33 -10.02 37.51
CA ASP A 243 -2.23 -9.25 38.39
C ASP A 243 -2.89 -8.09 37.63
N ALA A 244 -2.11 -7.36 36.83
CA ALA A 244 -2.62 -6.31 35.94
C ALA A 244 -3.63 -6.85 34.91
N ALA A 245 -3.33 -7.99 34.28
CA ALA A 245 -4.24 -8.63 33.34
C ALA A 245 -5.55 -9.10 33.99
N ALA A 246 -5.50 -9.55 35.25
CA ALA A 246 -6.70 -9.90 36.01
C ALA A 246 -7.55 -8.67 36.33
N LEU A 247 -6.90 -7.61 36.80
CA LEU A 247 -7.55 -6.32 37.12
C LEU A 247 -8.24 -5.72 35.89
N LEU A 248 -7.57 -5.75 34.74
CA LEU A 248 -8.13 -5.23 33.46
C LEU A 248 -9.35 -6.01 32.98
N ARG A 249 -9.36 -7.35 33.18
CA ARG A 249 -10.54 -8.16 32.88
C ARG A 249 -11.73 -7.83 33.77
N ASP A 250 -11.50 -7.52 35.03
CA ASP A 250 -12.55 -7.14 35.99
C ASP A 250 -13.13 -5.75 35.68
N HIS A 251 -12.35 -4.87 35.05
CA HIS A 251 -12.78 -3.51 34.65
C HIS A 251 -13.46 -3.44 33.28
N GLY A 252 -13.83 -4.56 32.68
CA GLY A 252 -14.60 -4.59 31.44
C GLY A 252 -13.78 -4.70 30.15
N ALA A 253 -12.44 -4.67 30.21
CA ALA A 253 -11.55 -4.95 29.08
C ALA A 253 -11.42 -6.47 28.80
N ALA A 254 -12.41 -7.25 29.21
CA ALA A 254 -12.35 -8.70 29.42
C ALA A 254 -12.05 -9.54 28.16
N ALA A 255 -12.28 -9.02 26.94
CA ALA A 255 -12.21 -9.84 25.73
C ALA A 255 -10.86 -9.75 25.00
N SER A 256 -10.00 -8.77 25.28
CA SER A 256 -8.92 -8.38 24.38
C SER A 256 -7.54 -8.17 25.02
N VAL A 257 -7.35 -8.52 26.30
CA VAL A 257 -6.03 -8.42 26.96
C VAL A 257 -5.10 -9.52 26.44
N ALA A 258 -4.16 -9.18 25.56
CA ALA A 258 -3.08 -10.04 25.13
C ALA A 258 -1.89 -9.90 26.08
N ARG A 259 -1.29 -11.05 26.50
CA ARG A 259 -0.13 -11.08 27.38
C ARG A 259 1.02 -11.88 26.74
N ALA A 260 2.21 -11.30 26.79
CA ALA A 260 3.45 -11.95 26.36
C ALA A 260 4.54 -11.68 27.42
N GLY A 261 4.71 -12.60 28.36
CA GLY A 261 5.66 -12.44 29.47
C GLY A 261 5.26 -11.29 30.41
N VAL A 262 6.07 -10.22 30.43
CA VAL A 262 5.84 -8.98 31.19
C VAL A 262 5.04 -7.92 30.45
N ASP A 263 4.80 -8.14 29.13
CA ASP A 263 4.12 -7.18 28.28
C ASP A 263 2.62 -7.50 28.19
N LEU A 264 1.79 -6.47 28.29
CA LEU A 264 0.36 -6.50 28.07
C LEU A 264 -0.01 -5.56 26.92
N THR A 265 -0.96 -5.98 26.11
CA THR A 265 -1.55 -5.16 25.05
C THR A 265 -3.06 -5.17 25.21
N VAL A 266 -3.66 -4.00 25.27
CA VAL A 266 -5.08 -3.82 25.57
C VAL A 266 -5.67 -2.83 24.60
N PRO A 267 -6.56 -3.23 23.69
CA PRO A 267 -7.39 -2.29 22.96
C PRO A 267 -8.44 -1.69 23.88
N THR A 268 -8.63 -0.38 23.81
CA THR A 268 -9.58 0.36 24.66
C THR A 268 -10.03 1.64 23.95
N ALA A 269 -11.19 2.18 24.33
CA ALA A 269 -11.60 3.47 23.81
C ALA A 269 -10.60 4.57 24.25
N PRO A 270 -10.33 5.57 23.41
CA PRO A 270 -9.40 6.67 23.75
C PRO A 270 -9.73 7.35 25.08
N ALA A 271 -11.03 7.49 25.39
CA ALA A 271 -11.50 8.09 26.63
C ALA A 271 -11.13 7.26 27.88
N ASP A 272 -11.05 5.94 27.75
CA ASP A 272 -10.83 5.00 28.84
C ASP A 272 -9.33 4.70 29.06
N ALA A 273 -8.46 5.06 28.11
CA ALA A 273 -7.02 4.75 28.16
C ALA A 273 -6.34 5.32 29.41
N TYR A 274 -6.72 6.55 29.82
CA TYR A 274 -6.15 7.19 31.00
C TYR A 274 -6.60 6.50 32.30
N ASP A 275 -7.87 6.12 32.39
CA ASP A 275 -8.43 5.43 33.56
C ASP A 275 -7.82 4.03 33.70
N LEU A 276 -7.60 3.34 32.58
CA LEU A 276 -6.92 2.05 32.49
C LEU A 276 -5.46 2.14 33.02
N LEU A 277 -4.71 3.13 32.51
CA LEU A 277 -3.32 3.36 32.96
C LEU A 277 -3.26 3.70 34.44
N THR A 278 -4.19 4.49 34.94
CA THR A 278 -4.28 4.87 36.36
C THR A 278 -4.58 3.66 37.21
N ALA A 279 -5.57 2.85 36.84
CA ALA A 279 -5.96 1.64 37.60
C ALA A 279 -4.81 0.62 37.68
N VAL A 280 -4.08 0.41 36.58
CA VAL A 280 -2.92 -0.48 36.57
C VAL A 280 -1.76 0.10 37.38
N GLY A 281 -1.47 1.41 37.24
CA GLY A 281 -0.37 2.09 37.95
C GLY A 281 -0.56 2.19 39.46
N GLU A 282 -1.83 2.18 39.96
CA GLU A 282 -2.11 2.10 41.39
C GLU A 282 -1.91 0.70 41.99
N ALA A 283 -2.03 -0.34 41.15
CA ALA A 283 -1.95 -1.74 41.58
C ALA A 283 -0.59 -2.40 41.31
N CYS A 284 0.11 -1.97 40.26
CA CYS A 284 1.33 -2.61 39.77
C CYS A 284 2.37 -1.55 39.33
N ASP A 285 3.66 -1.89 39.45
CA ASP A 285 4.74 -1.07 38.90
C ASP A 285 4.83 -1.23 37.39
N ILE A 286 4.62 -0.12 36.67
CA ILE A 286 4.72 -0.02 35.20
C ILE A 286 6.13 0.49 34.87
N ASP A 287 6.93 -0.31 34.17
CA ASP A 287 8.27 0.09 33.69
C ASP A 287 8.17 0.98 32.45
N ARG A 288 7.22 0.66 31.56
CA ARG A 288 6.97 1.42 30.33
C ARG A 288 5.50 1.32 29.94
N PHE A 289 4.98 2.39 29.37
CA PHE A 289 3.71 2.33 28.66
C PHE A 289 3.80 3.08 27.34
N GLU A 290 2.95 2.69 26.41
CA GLU A 290 2.78 3.33 25.11
C GLU A 290 1.29 3.27 24.76
N VAL A 291 0.73 4.41 24.35
CA VAL A 291 -0.63 4.49 23.79
C VAL A 291 -0.48 4.72 22.31
N ARG A 292 -0.90 3.75 21.52
CA ARG A 292 -0.88 3.83 20.05
C ARG A 292 -2.29 4.08 19.56
N GLU A 293 -2.45 5.14 18.81
CA GLU A 293 -3.65 5.29 18.00
C GLU A 293 -3.65 4.22 16.90
N PRO A 294 -4.80 3.66 16.55
CA PRO A 294 -4.87 2.72 15.45
C PRO A 294 -4.39 3.41 14.17
N GLY A 295 -3.59 2.67 13.43
CA GLY A 295 -3.18 3.06 12.10
C GLY A 295 -4.23 2.64 11.07
N LEU A 296 -3.91 2.81 9.78
CA LEU A 296 -4.71 2.26 8.68
C LEU A 296 -4.86 0.73 8.75
N GLU A 297 -4.05 0.04 9.58
CA GLU A 297 -4.18 -1.40 9.85
C GLU A 297 -5.55 -1.77 10.41
N ALA A 298 -6.10 -0.97 11.31
CA ALA A 298 -7.42 -1.21 11.88
C ALA A 298 -8.51 -1.03 10.81
N ALA A 299 -8.45 0.05 10.02
CA ALA A 299 -9.35 0.29 8.90
C ALA A 299 -9.28 -0.85 7.86
N PHE A 300 -8.08 -1.39 7.62
CA PHE A 300 -7.89 -2.53 6.73
C PHE A 300 -8.55 -3.80 7.28
N HIS A 301 -8.32 -4.14 8.55
CA HIS A 301 -8.91 -5.33 9.16
C HIS A 301 -10.43 -5.24 9.22
N GLU A 302 -10.98 -4.07 9.49
CA GLU A 302 -12.43 -3.85 9.47
C GLU A 302 -13.00 -4.02 8.03
N ALA A 303 -12.37 -3.39 7.03
CA ALA A 303 -12.78 -3.45 5.64
C ALA A 303 -12.71 -4.89 5.07
N VAL A 304 -11.65 -5.64 5.38
CA VAL A 304 -11.47 -7.04 4.91
C VAL A 304 -12.32 -8.01 5.74
N GLY A 305 -12.46 -7.78 7.05
CA GLY A 305 -13.30 -8.61 7.92
C GLY A 305 -14.80 -8.50 7.60
N ALA A 306 -15.24 -7.37 7.06
CA ALA A 306 -16.63 -7.17 6.61
C ALA A 306 -16.95 -7.97 5.33
N THR A 307 -15.97 -8.19 4.45
CA THR A 307 -16.12 -8.99 3.22
C THR A 307 -16.18 -10.50 3.52
N ASP A 308 -15.47 -10.98 4.56
CA ASP A 308 -15.53 -12.40 4.97
C ASP A 308 -16.82 -12.78 5.73
N GLY A 309 -17.62 -11.83 6.18
CA GLY A 309 -18.82 -12.02 6.99
C GLY A 309 -20.11 -12.30 6.20
N ASP A 310 -20.19 -11.93 4.94
CA ASP A 310 -21.42 -12.00 4.15
C ASP A 310 -21.62 -13.36 3.42
N ASP A 311 -20.61 -14.23 3.39
CA ASP A 311 -20.68 -15.54 2.71
C ASP A 311 -21.05 -16.73 3.65
N ARG A 312 -21.50 -16.48 4.88
CA ARG A 312 -21.85 -17.52 5.87
C ARG A 312 -23.33 -17.66 6.23
N THR A 313 -24.24 -17.18 5.42
CA THR A 313 -25.68 -17.48 5.57
C THR A 313 -26.23 -18.04 4.28
N ASP A 314 -26.08 -19.36 4.04
CA ASP A 314 -27.10 -20.25 3.54
C ASP A 314 -26.50 -21.63 3.20
N SER A 315 -26.45 -22.52 4.19
CA SER A 315 -26.62 -23.96 3.95
C SER A 315 -27.00 -24.66 5.24
N ASP A 316 -28.29 -24.46 5.63
CA ASP A 316 -28.97 -25.39 6.52
C ASP A 316 -29.77 -26.35 5.66
N GLY A 317 -29.62 -27.62 5.89
CA GLY A 317 -30.61 -28.58 5.41
C GLY A 317 -30.08 -29.87 4.82
N THR A 318 -29.95 -30.81 5.65
CA THR A 318 -30.38 -32.23 5.56
C THR A 318 -29.27 -33.27 5.67
N ALA A 319 -29.07 -33.67 6.91
CA ALA A 319 -28.51 -34.99 7.24
C ALA A 319 -29.52 -36.07 6.85
N THR A 320 -29.11 -37.04 6.04
CA THR A 320 -29.79 -38.35 5.98
C THR A 320 -28.73 -39.43 6.15
N ALA A 321 -28.74 -40.03 7.31
CA ALA A 321 -28.00 -41.23 7.62
C ALA A 321 -28.67 -42.42 6.90
N VAL A 322 -27.89 -43.27 6.25
CA VAL A 322 -28.22 -44.68 6.04
C VAL A 322 -27.00 -45.52 6.32
N ALA A 323 -27.19 -46.46 7.19
CA ALA A 323 -26.23 -47.42 7.73
C ALA A 323 -26.03 -48.65 6.83
N GLU A 324 -24.87 -49.29 7.08
CA GLU A 324 -24.62 -50.76 7.04
C GLU A 324 -24.60 -51.53 5.71
N GLY A 325 -23.52 -52.26 5.54
CA GLY A 325 -23.51 -53.47 4.72
C GLY A 325 -22.13 -54.01 4.34
N THR A 326 -21.46 -54.61 5.29
CA THR A 326 -20.62 -55.84 5.26
C THR A 326 -20.09 -56.39 3.90
N GLY A 327 -18.79 -56.66 3.86
CA GLY A 327 -18.24 -57.99 3.56
C GLY A 327 -17.56 -58.21 2.22
N GLY A 328 -16.34 -58.74 2.28
CA GLY A 328 -15.84 -59.68 1.30
C GLY A 328 -14.53 -59.34 0.61
N GLU A 329 -13.44 -59.76 1.19
CA GLU A 329 -12.21 -60.22 0.47
C GLU A 329 -12.47 -61.59 -0.20
N PRO A 330 -11.57 -62.21 -1.01
CA PRO A 330 -10.42 -61.69 -1.83
C PRO A 330 -10.36 -62.32 -3.23
N ALA A 331 -9.56 -61.85 -4.12
CA ALA A 331 -8.68 -62.63 -4.98
C ALA A 331 -7.71 -61.66 -5.75
#